data_29e912c4ff3e656190f177f9624ca7ce
#
_entry.id   29e912c4ff3e656190f177f9624ca7ce
#
_cell.length_a   1.000
_cell.length_b   1.000
_cell.length_c   1.000
_cell.angle_alpha   90.00
_cell.angle_beta   90.00
_cell.angle_gamma   90.00
#
_symmetry.space_group_name_H-M   'P 1'
#
loop_
_entity.id
_entity.type
_entity.pdbx_description
1 polymer ?
#
loop_
_entity_poly.entity_id
_entity_poly.type
_entity_poly.pdbx_seq_one_letter_code
_entity_poly.pdbx_strand_id
1 'polypeptide(L)'
;MNLTLFTFARCRSRVSTVLRSLALAALAGPALAQAPGAGADFPPQQMRIVVPFTAGGGTDVIMRIVAKHLAEAWKVTVLIDNRVGAGGVVGSQWVTTQKPDGRTFLAVASAFAVRAAIDRSVPYDVTRDFTGVGQMAVSPSFMVVSPSHGFNSLKELIAFAKKQPAGIIYTSAGVGSTAHLHAAAVAHLAGIKADHAPQRGTPEAVTDAMTGRVLYAFAPGPNAIPLARAGKLQVLATTSPAGARFLPGIPSIAQAGVPGYEGDDWFGVFAPAATPLAIRERMSKDMARVLALPEVRERLFTLGAEPASSAPARYEAFVKDYVARTRKLADAIGIKPQ
;
A
#
# COMPACT_ATOMS: atom_id res chain seq x y z
N MET A 1 25.02 20.22 -104.28
CA MET A 1 25.45 19.26 -103.28
C MET A 1 24.69 19.65 -102.02
N ASN A 2 23.69 18.90 -101.77
CA ASN A 2 22.62 19.20 -100.76
C ASN A 2 22.96 18.73 -99.37
N LEU A 3 22.83 19.61 -98.40
CA LEU A 3 22.87 19.23 -97.04
C LEU A 3 21.50 19.42 -96.40
N THR A 4 20.93 18.31 -95.98
CA THR A 4 19.62 18.23 -95.30
C THR A 4 19.75 18.52 -93.82
N LEU A 5 19.08 19.58 -93.39
CA LEU A 5 18.83 19.86 -91.98
C LEU A 5 17.68 19.02 -91.47
N PHE A 6 17.91 18.14 -90.49
CA PHE A 6 16.83 17.44 -89.75
C PHE A 6 16.66 18.07 -88.37
N THR A 7 15.43 18.45 -88.12
CA THR A 7 14.85 19.15 -87.01
C THR A 7 14.87 18.33 -85.74
N PHE A 8 15.50 18.85 -84.72
CA PHE A 8 15.37 18.43 -83.28
C PHE A 8 14.30 19.28 -82.58
N ALA A 9 13.07 18.86 -82.63
CA ALA A 9 12.04 19.47 -81.84
C ALA A 9 10.87 18.50 -81.63
N ARG A 10 10.90 17.70 -80.60
CA ARG A 10 9.69 17.08 -79.93
C ARG A 10 10.03 16.07 -78.87
N CYS A 11 10.86 16.39 -77.88
CA CYS A 11 11.07 15.49 -76.77
C CYS A 11 11.09 16.21 -75.40
N ARG A 12 10.58 17.45 -75.29
CA ARG A 12 10.60 18.20 -74.00
C ARG A 12 9.27 18.27 -73.28
N SER A 13 8.15 17.78 -73.81
CA SER A 13 6.84 17.98 -73.17
C SER A 13 6.31 16.78 -72.36
N ARG A 14 6.93 15.59 -72.48
CA ARG A 14 6.47 14.43 -71.67
C ARG A 14 7.19 14.17 -70.37
N VAL A 15 8.34 14.78 -70.15
CA VAL A 15 9.13 14.62 -68.92
C VAL A 15 8.59 15.54 -67.78
N SER A 16 8.01 16.69 -68.10
CA SER A 16 7.49 17.65 -67.11
C SER A 16 6.18 17.19 -66.47
N THR A 17 5.37 16.35 -67.12
CA THR A 17 4.08 15.88 -66.59
C THR A 17 4.26 14.72 -65.61
N VAL A 18 5.25 13.86 -65.82
CA VAL A 18 5.53 12.73 -64.93
C VAL A 18 6.19 13.21 -63.61
N LEU A 19 7.06 14.24 -63.65
CA LEU A 19 7.65 14.81 -62.44
C LEU A 19 6.66 15.59 -61.57
N ARG A 20 5.58 16.15 -62.15
CA ARG A 20 4.54 16.85 -61.34
C ARG A 20 3.59 15.89 -60.66
N SER A 21 3.37 14.68 -61.20
CA SER A 21 2.54 13.65 -60.57
C SER A 21 3.24 12.92 -59.43
N LEU A 22 4.58 12.80 -59.39
CA LEU A 22 5.33 12.24 -58.28
C LEU A 22 5.49 13.22 -57.12
N ALA A 23 5.44 14.53 -57.33
CA ALA A 23 5.57 15.52 -56.27
C ALA A 23 4.30 15.67 -55.40
N LEU A 24 3.11 15.26 -55.88
CA LEU A 24 1.86 15.32 -55.07
C LEU A 24 1.62 14.06 -54.25
N ALA A 25 2.27 12.94 -54.55
CA ALA A 25 2.15 11.69 -53.79
C ALA A 25 3.05 11.67 -52.52
N ALA A 26 4.02 12.56 -52.40
CA ALA A 26 4.96 12.61 -51.28
C ALA A 26 4.43 13.43 -50.06
N LEU A 27 3.26 14.05 -50.16
CA LEU A 27 2.64 14.83 -49.06
C LEU A 27 1.56 14.08 -48.28
N ALA A 28 1.25 12.83 -48.66
CA ALA A 28 0.49 11.91 -47.81
C ALA A 28 1.47 11.27 -46.82
N GLY A 29 1.95 12.08 -45.86
CA GLY A 29 2.61 11.55 -44.65
C GLY A 29 1.67 10.53 -44.00
N PRO A 30 2.19 9.42 -43.42
CA PRO A 30 1.36 8.52 -42.66
C PRO A 30 0.66 9.38 -41.60
N ALA A 31 -0.66 9.49 -41.70
CA ALA A 31 -1.45 9.93 -40.57
C ALA A 31 -1.11 8.94 -39.45
N LEU A 32 -0.22 9.37 -38.54
CA LEU A 32 0.00 8.69 -37.26
C LEU A 32 -1.38 8.67 -36.63
N ALA A 33 -2.10 7.57 -36.84
CA ALA A 33 -3.27 7.26 -36.04
C ALA A 33 -2.77 7.31 -34.60
N GLN A 34 -3.04 8.41 -33.90
CA GLN A 34 -2.82 8.51 -32.48
C GLN A 34 -3.63 7.36 -31.90
N ALA A 35 -2.93 6.30 -31.48
CA ALA A 35 -3.53 5.25 -30.68
C ALA A 35 -4.34 5.95 -29.57
N PRO A 36 -5.58 5.53 -29.30
CA PRO A 36 -6.37 6.11 -28.21
C PRO A 36 -5.47 6.20 -26.99
N GLY A 37 -5.30 7.41 -26.44
CA GLY A 37 -4.32 7.66 -25.37
C GLY A 37 -4.52 6.64 -24.28
N ALA A 38 -3.46 5.94 -23.88
CA ALA A 38 -3.51 4.90 -22.86
C ALA A 38 -4.16 5.49 -21.61
N GLY A 39 -5.44 5.13 -21.34
CA GLY A 39 -6.25 5.71 -20.26
C GLY A 39 -7.56 6.39 -20.69
N ALA A 40 -7.84 6.50 -22.00
CA ALA A 40 -9.09 7.12 -22.46
C ALA A 40 -10.35 6.39 -21.95
N ASP A 41 -10.27 5.08 -21.73
CA ASP A 41 -11.36 4.22 -21.26
C ASP A 41 -11.32 3.96 -19.73
N PHE A 42 -10.54 4.72 -18.98
CA PHE A 42 -10.51 4.60 -17.52
C PHE A 42 -11.48 5.60 -16.86
N PRO A 43 -12.34 5.17 -15.90
CA PRO A 43 -12.41 3.85 -15.27
C PRO A 43 -13.15 2.79 -16.11
N PRO A 44 -12.74 1.50 -16.04
CA PRO A 44 -13.47 0.41 -16.67
C PRO A 44 -14.80 0.13 -15.95
N GLN A 45 -15.78 -0.49 -16.63
CA GLN A 45 -17.07 -0.84 -16.04
C GLN A 45 -16.97 -1.75 -14.80
N GLN A 46 -15.91 -2.53 -14.74
CA GLN A 46 -15.59 -3.37 -13.57
C GLN A 46 -14.10 -3.32 -13.29
N MET A 47 -13.75 -3.06 -12.03
CA MET A 47 -12.38 -3.12 -11.56
C MET A 47 -12.29 -3.97 -10.30
N ARG A 48 -11.09 -4.51 -10.07
CA ARG A 48 -10.75 -5.33 -8.91
C ARG A 48 -9.65 -4.64 -8.12
N ILE A 49 -9.83 -4.57 -6.81
CA ILE A 49 -8.79 -4.14 -5.89
C ILE A 49 -8.47 -5.33 -4.99
N VAL A 50 -7.28 -5.88 -5.16
CA VAL A 50 -6.78 -6.99 -4.34
C VAL A 50 -6.32 -6.45 -3.00
N VAL A 51 -6.77 -7.08 -1.93
CA VAL A 51 -6.29 -6.88 -0.56
C VAL A 51 -5.62 -8.18 -0.11
N PRO A 52 -4.29 -8.21 0.12
CA PRO A 52 -3.55 -9.45 0.36
C PRO A 52 -3.67 -9.95 1.80
N PHE A 53 -4.67 -9.49 2.55
CA PHE A 53 -4.95 -9.87 3.94
C PHE A 53 -6.42 -10.21 4.14
N THR A 54 -6.73 -10.80 5.32
CA THR A 54 -8.09 -11.20 5.68
C THR A 54 -9.05 -10.02 5.68
N ALA A 55 -10.30 -10.31 5.32
CA ALA A 55 -11.38 -9.35 5.39
C ALA A 55 -11.53 -8.81 6.83
N GLY A 56 -11.89 -7.54 6.98
CA GLY A 56 -11.97 -6.87 8.27
C GLY A 56 -10.63 -6.39 8.82
N GLY A 57 -9.50 -6.68 8.16
CA GLY A 57 -8.22 -6.06 8.48
C GLY A 57 -8.19 -4.57 8.12
N GLY A 58 -7.26 -3.80 8.69
CA GLY A 58 -7.19 -2.34 8.50
C GLY A 58 -7.20 -1.90 7.03
N THR A 59 -6.42 -2.57 6.19
CA THR A 59 -6.39 -2.31 4.73
C THR A 59 -7.75 -2.55 4.08
N ASP A 60 -8.40 -3.67 4.42
CA ASP A 60 -9.72 -4.03 3.88
C ASP A 60 -10.79 -3.02 4.27
N VAL A 61 -10.83 -2.64 5.55
CA VAL A 61 -11.81 -1.67 6.07
C VAL A 61 -11.64 -0.31 5.40
N ILE A 62 -10.42 0.22 5.33
CA ILE A 62 -10.12 1.51 4.69
C ILE A 62 -10.44 1.47 3.20
N MET A 63 -10.00 0.39 2.50
CA MET A 63 -10.23 0.28 1.07
C MET A 63 -11.71 0.15 0.72
N ARG A 64 -12.52 -0.55 1.51
CA ARG A 64 -13.98 -0.64 1.29
C ARG A 64 -14.68 0.72 1.42
N ILE A 65 -14.23 1.58 2.34
CA ILE A 65 -14.74 2.95 2.45
C ILE A 65 -14.44 3.72 1.17
N VAL A 66 -13.18 3.70 0.71
CA VAL A 66 -12.76 4.40 -0.51
C VAL A 66 -13.43 3.82 -1.76
N ALA A 67 -13.47 2.49 -1.89
CA ALA A 67 -14.03 1.79 -3.03
C ALA A 67 -15.53 2.05 -3.22
N LYS A 68 -16.29 2.14 -2.13
CA LYS A 68 -17.72 2.50 -2.18
C LYS A 68 -17.93 3.86 -2.87
N HIS A 69 -17.23 4.88 -2.43
CA HIS A 69 -17.37 6.23 -3.00
C HIS A 69 -16.81 6.35 -4.42
N LEU A 70 -15.74 5.60 -4.74
CA LEU A 70 -15.23 5.51 -6.11
C LEU A 70 -16.28 4.85 -7.04
N ALA A 71 -16.88 3.74 -6.62
CA ALA A 71 -17.90 3.04 -7.38
C ALA A 71 -19.12 3.94 -7.66
N GLU A 72 -19.57 4.69 -6.65
CA GLU A 72 -20.67 5.66 -6.77
C GLU A 72 -20.32 6.81 -7.72
N ALA A 73 -19.13 7.40 -7.57
CA ALA A 73 -18.67 8.52 -8.38
C ALA A 73 -18.45 8.15 -9.86
N TRP A 74 -17.99 6.96 -10.12
CA TRP A 74 -17.68 6.46 -11.47
C TRP A 74 -18.85 5.70 -12.11
N LYS A 75 -19.86 5.31 -11.33
CA LYS A 75 -20.98 4.44 -11.75
C LYS A 75 -20.48 3.11 -12.32
N VAL A 76 -19.49 2.52 -11.68
CA VAL A 76 -18.86 1.23 -12.05
C VAL A 76 -18.84 0.27 -10.88
N THR A 77 -18.57 -1.01 -11.16
CA THR A 77 -18.38 -2.01 -10.11
C THR A 77 -16.94 -2.03 -9.64
N VAL A 78 -16.69 -1.80 -8.33
CA VAL A 78 -15.39 -1.96 -7.69
C VAL A 78 -15.44 -3.14 -6.73
N LEU A 79 -14.74 -4.22 -7.08
CA LEU A 79 -14.70 -5.46 -6.30
C LEU A 79 -13.47 -5.45 -5.39
N ILE A 80 -13.67 -5.73 -4.11
CA ILE A 80 -12.58 -6.03 -3.16
C ILE A 80 -12.37 -7.53 -3.11
N ASP A 81 -11.15 -7.97 -3.46
CA ASP A 81 -10.74 -9.37 -3.53
C ASP A 81 -9.67 -9.66 -2.47
N ASN A 82 -10.06 -10.32 -1.38
CA ASN A 82 -9.14 -10.69 -0.31
C ASN A 82 -8.37 -11.96 -0.67
N ARG A 83 -7.09 -11.82 -1.07
CA ARG A 83 -6.19 -12.93 -1.44
C ARG A 83 -5.13 -13.15 -0.38
N VAL A 84 -5.49 -13.94 0.61
CA VAL A 84 -4.66 -14.19 1.80
C VAL A 84 -3.58 -15.24 1.52
N GLY A 85 -2.43 -15.09 2.16
CA GLY A 85 -1.36 -16.11 2.19
C GLY A 85 0.02 -15.51 2.33
N ALA A 86 0.89 -16.23 3.07
CA ALA A 86 2.30 -15.91 3.29
C ALA A 86 2.55 -14.44 3.68
N GLY A 87 1.76 -13.88 4.62
CA GLY A 87 1.91 -12.48 5.03
C GLY A 87 1.66 -11.45 3.92
N GLY A 88 0.77 -11.77 2.96
CA GLY A 88 0.42 -10.89 1.84
C GLY A 88 1.15 -11.20 0.52
N VAL A 89 2.13 -12.09 0.53
CA VAL A 89 2.93 -12.43 -0.67
C VAL A 89 2.05 -13.01 -1.78
N VAL A 90 1.14 -13.94 -1.46
CA VAL A 90 0.29 -14.62 -2.46
C VAL A 90 -0.56 -13.61 -3.25
N GLY A 91 -1.26 -12.74 -2.57
CA GLY A 91 -2.11 -11.72 -3.23
C GLY A 91 -1.30 -10.70 -4.01
N SER A 92 -0.18 -10.24 -3.45
CA SER A 92 0.71 -9.29 -4.12
C SER A 92 1.34 -9.88 -5.37
N GLN A 93 1.89 -11.08 -5.30
CA GLN A 93 2.45 -11.80 -6.45
C GLN A 93 1.40 -12.01 -7.56
N TRP A 94 0.18 -12.35 -7.19
CA TRP A 94 -0.88 -12.51 -8.20
C TRP A 94 -1.11 -11.22 -8.98
N VAL A 95 -1.02 -10.04 -8.33
CA VAL A 95 -1.20 -8.76 -9.04
C VAL A 95 -0.09 -8.49 -10.06
N THR A 96 1.14 -8.94 -9.83
CA THR A 96 2.22 -8.77 -10.84
C THR A 96 1.95 -9.50 -12.15
N THR A 97 1.10 -10.52 -12.15
CA THR A 97 0.72 -11.28 -13.34
C THR A 97 -0.47 -10.67 -14.11
N GLN A 98 -1.06 -9.60 -13.59
CA GLN A 98 -2.25 -9.00 -14.20
C GLN A 98 -1.89 -7.99 -15.28
N LYS A 99 -2.82 -7.78 -16.23
CA LYS A 99 -2.65 -6.78 -17.27
C LYS A 99 -2.58 -5.37 -16.69
N PRO A 100 -1.68 -4.51 -17.18
CA PRO A 100 -1.51 -3.13 -16.70
C PRO A 100 -2.53 -2.17 -17.34
N ASP A 101 -3.80 -2.56 -17.39
CA ASP A 101 -4.89 -1.88 -18.12
C ASP A 101 -5.84 -1.08 -17.20
N GLY A 102 -5.53 -0.97 -15.91
CA GLY A 102 -6.35 -0.26 -14.93
C GLY A 102 -7.55 -1.07 -14.39
N ARG A 103 -7.64 -2.36 -14.72
CA ARG A 103 -8.70 -3.23 -14.19
C ARG A 103 -8.34 -3.88 -12.87
N THR A 104 -7.05 -3.95 -12.53
CA THR A 104 -6.57 -4.58 -11.30
C THR A 104 -5.61 -3.65 -10.57
N PHE A 105 -5.86 -3.46 -9.28
CA PHE A 105 -5.02 -2.72 -8.35
C PHE A 105 -4.72 -3.56 -7.11
N LEU A 106 -3.71 -3.14 -6.35
CA LEU A 106 -3.32 -3.75 -5.09
C LEU A 106 -3.42 -2.72 -3.97
N ALA A 107 -4.29 -2.95 -2.99
CA ALA A 107 -4.36 -2.14 -1.78
C ALA A 107 -3.58 -2.82 -0.67
N VAL A 108 -2.64 -2.10 -0.08
CA VAL A 108 -1.72 -2.61 0.93
C VAL A 108 -1.57 -1.65 2.11
N ALA A 109 -1.04 -2.19 3.19
CA ALA A 109 -0.47 -1.43 4.29
C ALA A 109 1.06 -1.43 4.20
N SER A 110 1.70 -0.70 5.09
CA SER A 110 3.16 -0.65 5.32
C SER A 110 3.82 -2.05 5.40
N ALA A 111 3.08 -3.08 5.82
CA ALA A 111 3.52 -4.48 5.81
C ALA A 111 4.08 -4.95 4.45
N PHE A 112 3.55 -4.44 3.34
CA PHE A 112 4.04 -4.72 2.00
C PHE A 112 5.49 -4.29 1.80
N ALA A 113 5.84 -3.09 2.26
CA ALA A 113 7.20 -2.55 2.20
C ALA A 113 8.12 -3.15 3.28
N VAL A 114 7.58 -3.42 4.49
CA VAL A 114 8.31 -4.11 5.55
C VAL A 114 8.76 -5.48 5.07
N ARG A 115 7.84 -6.25 4.47
CA ARG A 115 8.16 -7.59 3.93
C ARG A 115 9.28 -7.55 2.90
N ALA A 116 9.19 -6.64 1.94
CA ALA A 116 10.24 -6.47 0.93
C ALA A 116 11.60 -6.02 1.52
N ALA A 117 11.59 -5.35 2.66
CA ALA A 117 12.81 -4.94 3.34
C ALA A 117 13.53 -6.08 4.05
N ILE A 118 12.77 -7.04 4.64
CA ILE A 118 13.31 -8.05 5.56
C ILE A 118 13.31 -9.48 5.02
N ASP A 119 12.65 -9.75 3.89
CA ASP A 119 12.50 -11.10 3.35
C ASP A 119 13.00 -11.16 1.91
N ARG A 120 14.11 -11.85 1.71
CA ARG A 120 14.73 -12.05 0.38
C ARG A 120 14.05 -13.14 -0.45
N SER A 121 13.20 -13.95 0.16
CA SER A 121 12.47 -15.03 -0.51
C SER A 121 11.19 -14.54 -1.22
N VAL A 122 10.81 -13.26 -1.03
CA VAL A 122 9.64 -12.67 -1.69
C VAL A 122 9.85 -12.67 -3.21
N PRO A 123 8.94 -13.28 -3.99
CA PRO A 123 9.13 -13.53 -5.41
C PRO A 123 8.84 -12.30 -6.31
N TYR A 124 8.81 -11.10 -5.73
CA TYR A 124 8.63 -9.83 -6.45
C TYR A 124 9.47 -8.72 -5.84
N ASP A 125 9.74 -7.70 -6.62
CA ASP A 125 10.36 -6.44 -6.18
C ASP A 125 9.31 -5.32 -6.17
N VAL A 126 9.15 -4.66 -4.99
CA VAL A 126 8.13 -3.61 -4.78
C VAL A 126 8.33 -2.41 -5.73
N THR A 127 9.57 -2.13 -6.12
CA THR A 127 9.91 -0.97 -6.94
C THR A 127 10.00 -1.27 -8.44
N ARG A 128 10.13 -2.54 -8.81
CA ARG A 128 10.23 -3.00 -10.20
C ARG A 128 8.91 -3.56 -10.73
N ASP A 129 8.24 -4.39 -9.93
CA ASP A 129 7.09 -5.17 -10.38
C ASP A 129 5.75 -4.47 -10.10
N PHE A 130 5.80 -3.35 -9.36
CA PHE A 130 4.65 -2.50 -9.07
C PHE A 130 4.97 -1.04 -9.36
N THR A 131 3.91 -0.28 -9.58
CA THR A 131 3.97 1.17 -9.70
C THR A 131 2.97 1.82 -8.73
N GLY A 132 3.37 2.91 -8.10
CA GLY A 132 2.54 3.60 -7.11
C GLY A 132 1.35 4.31 -7.74
N VAL A 133 0.19 4.21 -7.11
CA VAL A 133 -0.99 4.99 -7.44
C VAL A 133 -1.12 6.15 -6.45
N GLY A 134 -1.11 5.87 -5.15
CA GLY A 134 -1.19 6.89 -4.13
C GLY A 134 -1.43 6.33 -2.73
N GLN A 135 -1.16 7.15 -1.75
CA GLN A 135 -1.47 6.89 -0.36
C GLN A 135 -2.97 7.08 -0.11
N MET A 136 -3.56 6.33 0.81
CA MET A 136 -4.97 6.45 1.21
C MET A 136 -5.11 7.02 2.63
N ALA A 137 -4.31 6.51 3.54
CA ALA A 137 -4.39 6.89 4.95
C ALA A 137 -3.07 6.62 5.67
N VAL A 138 -2.92 7.27 6.81
CA VAL A 138 -1.95 6.91 7.86
C VAL A 138 -2.71 6.56 9.12
N SER A 139 -2.18 5.64 9.91
CA SER A 139 -2.76 5.25 11.19
C SER A 139 -1.65 4.86 12.14
N PRO A 140 -1.64 5.37 13.36
CA PRO A 140 -0.79 4.77 14.38
C PRO A 140 -1.26 3.33 14.66
N SER A 141 -0.33 2.46 14.98
CA SER A 141 -0.64 1.18 15.60
C SER A 141 -0.73 1.33 17.11
N PHE A 142 -1.55 0.50 17.71
CA PHE A 142 -1.80 0.48 19.14
C PHE A 142 -1.31 -0.85 19.71
N MET A 143 -0.54 -0.79 20.79
CA MET A 143 -0.17 -1.96 21.58
C MET A 143 -1.37 -2.36 22.41
N VAL A 144 -1.93 -3.53 22.11
CA VAL A 144 -3.16 -4.03 22.70
C VAL A 144 -2.89 -5.28 23.53
N VAL A 145 -3.59 -5.39 24.63
CA VAL A 145 -3.55 -6.54 25.56
C VAL A 145 -4.96 -6.94 25.96
N SER A 146 -5.12 -8.14 26.53
CA SER A 146 -6.36 -8.52 27.19
C SER A 146 -6.58 -7.69 28.47
N PRO A 147 -7.79 -7.17 28.73
CA PRO A 147 -8.12 -6.58 30.02
C PRO A 147 -7.88 -7.53 31.21
N SER A 148 -8.01 -8.84 30.98
CA SER A 148 -7.80 -9.86 32.03
C SER A 148 -6.36 -9.94 32.55
N HIS A 149 -5.39 -9.39 31.82
CA HIS A 149 -4.00 -9.32 32.28
C HIS A 149 -3.79 -8.26 33.40
N GLY A 150 -4.70 -7.29 33.52
CA GLY A 150 -4.67 -6.28 34.58
C GLY A 150 -3.56 -5.24 34.49
N PHE A 151 -2.89 -5.10 33.33
CA PHE A 151 -1.87 -4.07 33.15
C PHE A 151 -2.50 -2.71 32.89
N ASN A 152 -2.03 -1.69 33.61
CA ASN A 152 -2.45 -0.31 33.42
C ASN A 152 -1.44 0.53 32.63
N SER A 153 -0.26 -0.01 32.39
CA SER A 153 0.80 0.68 31.66
C SER A 153 1.77 -0.27 30.94
N LEU A 154 2.44 0.24 29.91
CA LEU A 154 3.53 -0.49 29.25
C LEU A 154 4.67 -0.82 30.21
N LYS A 155 4.95 0.06 31.21
CA LYS A 155 5.97 -0.20 32.24
C LYS A 155 5.65 -1.46 33.09
N GLU A 156 4.38 -1.65 33.45
CA GLU A 156 3.94 -2.84 34.21
C GLU A 156 4.09 -4.10 33.34
N LEU A 157 3.69 -4.06 32.04
CA LEU A 157 3.88 -5.17 31.13
C LEU A 157 5.37 -5.52 30.97
N ILE A 158 6.25 -4.53 30.79
CA ILE A 158 7.70 -4.76 30.66
C ILE A 158 8.26 -5.38 31.97
N ALA A 159 7.86 -4.86 33.13
CA ALA A 159 8.29 -5.38 34.41
C ALA A 159 7.83 -6.83 34.63
N PHE A 160 6.61 -7.16 34.23
CA PHE A 160 6.10 -8.54 34.23
C PHE A 160 6.90 -9.43 33.28
N ALA A 161 7.09 -9.00 32.01
CA ALA A 161 7.78 -9.77 30.98
C ALA A 161 9.23 -10.11 31.38
N LYS A 162 9.95 -9.18 32.00
CA LYS A 162 11.33 -9.39 32.50
C LYS A 162 11.45 -10.44 33.59
N LYS A 163 10.35 -10.71 34.32
CA LYS A 163 10.30 -11.75 35.33
C LYS A 163 9.99 -13.15 34.81
N GLN A 164 9.72 -13.29 33.51
CA GLN A 164 9.38 -14.58 32.88
C GLN A 164 10.64 -15.27 32.36
N PRO A 165 11.15 -16.35 33.00
CA PRO A 165 12.39 -17.03 32.57
C PRO A 165 12.27 -17.63 31.15
N ALA A 166 11.09 -18.16 30.84
CA ALA A 166 10.79 -18.73 29.53
C ALA A 166 10.62 -17.66 28.43
N GLY A 167 10.46 -16.39 28.83
CA GLY A 167 10.02 -15.32 27.94
C GLY A 167 8.49 -15.20 27.87
N ILE A 168 8.01 -14.33 26.98
CA ILE A 168 6.58 -14.11 26.76
C ILE A 168 6.25 -14.38 25.28
N ILE A 169 4.95 -14.50 24.97
CA ILE A 169 4.49 -14.67 23.59
C ILE A 169 3.77 -13.41 23.16
N TYR A 170 4.10 -12.89 21.98
CA TYR A 170 3.33 -11.88 21.28
C TYR A 170 2.84 -12.42 19.93
N THR A 171 1.84 -11.79 19.36
CA THR A 171 1.29 -12.18 18.05
C THR A 171 1.30 -11.01 17.06
N SER A 172 1.14 -11.33 15.80
CA SER A 172 1.03 -10.36 14.70
C SER A 172 0.21 -10.91 13.53
N ALA A 173 -0.04 -10.08 12.54
CA ALA A 173 -0.70 -10.45 11.29
C ALA A 173 0.17 -11.33 10.34
N GLY A 174 1.21 -11.98 10.90
CA GLY A 174 2.12 -12.86 10.19
C GLY A 174 3.56 -12.33 10.16
N VAL A 175 4.48 -13.22 9.81
CA VAL A 175 5.91 -12.87 9.68
C VAL A 175 6.08 -11.77 8.62
N GLY A 176 6.86 -10.74 8.93
CA GLY A 176 7.07 -9.60 8.04
C GLY A 176 5.92 -8.60 7.98
N SER A 177 4.88 -8.75 8.81
CA SER A 177 3.88 -7.69 8.98
C SER A 177 4.45 -6.51 9.77
N THR A 178 3.86 -5.33 9.63
CA THR A 178 4.24 -4.15 10.44
C THR A 178 4.04 -4.43 11.94
N ALA A 179 2.96 -5.14 12.30
CA ALA A 179 2.70 -5.56 13.68
C ALA A 179 3.82 -6.45 14.23
N HIS A 180 4.40 -7.35 13.40
CA HIS A 180 5.58 -8.13 13.78
C HIS A 180 6.79 -7.23 14.04
N LEU A 181 7.08 -6.30 13.13
CA LEU A 181 8.20 -5.36 13.28
C LEU A 181 8.06 -4.52 14.56
N HIS A 182 6.87 -3.95 14.81
CA HIS A 182 6.58 -3.16 16.00
C HIS A 182 6.77 -3.99 17.29
N ALA A 183 6.22 -5.20 17.32
CA ALA A 183 6.31 -6.07 18.49
C ALA A 183 7.76 -6.50 18.79
N ALA A 184 8.50 -6.89 17.77
CA ALA A 184 9.91 -7.26 17.90
C ALA A 184 10.78 -6.06 18.30
N ALA A 185 10.52 -4.87 17.75
CA ALA A 185 11.24 -3.64 18.12
C ALA A 185 11.03 -3.29 19.59
N VAL A 186 9.80 -3.36 20.08
CA VAL A 186 9.52 -3.12 21.51
C VAL A 186 10.21 -4.16 22.38
N ALA A 187 10.12 -5.44 22.02
CA ALA A 187 10.79 -6.51 22.79
C ALA A 187 12.32 -6.28 22.88
N HIS A 188 12.94 -5.95 21.75
CA HIS A 188 14.38 -5.67 21.66
C HIS A 188 14.77 -4.45 22.48
N LEU A 189 14.12 -3.29 22.24
CA LEU A 189 14.44 -2.03 22.91
C LEU A 189 14.15 -2.05 24.41
N ALA A 190 13.12 -2.78 24.82
CA ALA A 190 12.80 -2.96 26.23
C ALA A 190 13.66 -4.05 26.94
N GLY A 191 14.45 -4.83 26.19
CA GLY A 191 15.26 -5.93 26.71
C GLY A 191 14.42 -7.05 27.31
N ILE A 192 13.32 -7.44 26.64
CA ILE A 192 12.46 -8.57 27.04
C ILE A 192 12.63 -9.74 26.08
N LYS A 193 12.68 -10.96 26.64
CA LYS A 193 12.67 -12.19 25.88
C LYS A 193 11.24 -12.47 25.39
N ALA A 194 11.03 -12.57 24.09
CA ALA A 194 9.69 -12.70 23.51
C ALA A 194 9.72 -13.58 22.25
N ASP A 195 8.79 -14.53 22.18
CA ASP A 195 8.60 -15.40 21.04
C ASP A 195 7.40 -14.93 20.19
N HIS A 196 7.51 -15.08 18.89
CA HIS A 196 6.49 -14.66 17.93
C HIS A 196 5.55 -15.79 17.56
N ALA A 197 4.24 -15.59 17.75
CA ALA A 197 3.16 -16.46 17.28
C ALA A 197 2.44 -15.79 16.08
N PRO A 198 2.80 -16.08 14.84
CA PRO A 198 2.23 -15.44 13.67
C PRO A 198 0.80 -15.90 13.39
N GLN A 199 -0.09 -14.97 12.99
CA GLN A 199 -1.44 -15.24 12.52
C GLN A 199 -1.58 -14.94 11.02
N ARG A 200 -2.75 -15.29 10.43
CA ARG A 200 -3.04 -15.03 9.01
C ARG A 200 -3.35 -13.58 8.70
N GLY A 201 -3.77 -12.80 9.72
CA GLY A 201 -4.13 -11.40 9.58
C GLY A 201 -4.35 -10.71 10.93
N THR A 202 -4.64 -9.41 10.86
CA THR A 202 -4.87 -8.59 12.05
C THR A 202 -6.08 -9.05 12.89
N PRO A 203 -7.23 -9.44 12.31
CA PRO A 203 -8.38 -9.87 13.12
C PRO A 203 -8.07 -11.07 14.02
N GLU A 204 -7.34 -12.06 13.53
CA GLU A 204 -6.96 -13.24 14.28
C GLU A 204 -5.95 -12.88 15.39
N ALA A 205 -4.96 -12.06 15.08
CA ALA A 205 -3.98 -11.58 16.05
C ALA A 205 -4.65 -10.79 17.19
N VAL A 206 -5.58 -9.90 16.86
CA VAL A 206 -6.37 -9.15 17.84
C VAL A 206 -7.22 -10.06 18.70
N THR A 207 -7.81 -11.12 18.14
CA THR A 207 -8.59 -12.11 18.89
C THR A 207 -7.71 -12.85 19.89
N ASP A 208 -6.50 -13.25 19.53
CA ASP A 208 -5.59 -13.91 20.45
C ASP A 208 -5.16 -12.99 21.60
N ALA A 209 -4.90 -11.71 21.31
CA ALA A 209 -4.60 -10.71 22.35
C ALA A 209 -5.81 -10.49 23.27
N MET A 210 -7.01 -10.36 22.71
CA MET A 210 -8.26 -10.13 23.46
C MET A 210 -8.58 -11.29 24.41
N THR A 211 -8.35 -12.53 23.98
CA THR A 211 -8.59 -13.74 24.78
C THR A 211 -7.48 -14.05 25.80
N GLY A 212 -6.39 -13.29 25.80
CA GLY A 212 -5.25 -13.51 26.70
C GLY A 212 -4.37 -14.70 26.34
N ARG A 213 -4.50 -15.27 25.14
CA ARG A 213 -3.63 -16.37 24.67
C ARG A 213 -2.18 -15.92 24.48
N VAL A 214 -1.99 -14.64 24.20
CA VAL A 214 -0.70 -13.98 24.07
C VAL A 214 -0.65 -12.75 24.94
N LEU A 215 0.56 -12.30 25.28
CA LEU A 215 0.70 -11.15 26.18
C LEU A 215 0.28 -9.84 25.53
N TYR A 216 0.67 -9.63 24.27
CA TYR A 216 0.30 -8.43 23.52
C TYR A 216 0.30 -8.65 22.01
N ALA A 217 -0.33 -7.73 21.31
CA ALA A 217 -0.26 -7.56 19.87
C ALA A 217 -0.18 -6.07 19.52
N PHE A 218 0.17 -5.79 18.26
CA PHE A 218 -0.01 -4.49 17.64
C PHE A 218 -1.14 -4.55 16.63
N ALA A 219 -2.00 -3.55 16.66
CA ALA A 219 -3.11 -3.43 15.73
C ALA A 219 -3.26 -1.97 15.24
N PRO A 220 -3.49 -1.74 13.94
CA PRO A 220 -3.81 -0.41 13.42
C PRO A 220 -5.16 0.07 13.99
N GLY A 221 -5.36 1.40 13.96
CA GLY A 221 -6.54 2.05 14.51
C GLY A 221 -7.88 1.39 14.17
N PRO A 222 -8.15 1.05 12.88
CA PRO A 222 -9.41 0.41 12.49
C PRO A 222 -9.73 -0.91 13.22
N ASN A 223 -8.71 -1.62 13.68
CA ASN A 223 -8.85 -2.87 14.41
C ASN A 223 -8.78 -2.71 15.94
N ALA A 224 -8.06 -1.72 16.44
CA ALA A 224 -7.86 -1.51 17.87
C ALA A 224 -8.96 -0.64 18.51
N ILE A 225 -9.27 0.52 17.91
CA ILE A 225 -10.10 1.57 18.53
C ILE A 225 -11.52 1.12 18.86
N PRO A 226 -12.27 0.46 17.94
CA PRO A 226 -13.61 0.01 18.24
C PRO A 226 -13.66 -0.99 19.41
N LEU A 227 -12.68 -1.89 19.49
CA LEU A 227 -12.61 -2.89 20.54
C LEU A 227 -12.15 -2.30 21.89
N ALA A 228 -11.24 -1.33 21.84
CA ALA A 228 -10.81 -0.59 23.03
C ALA A 228 -11.97 0.22 23.63
N ARG A 229 -12.75 0.93 22.79
CA ARG A 229 -13.93 1.68 23.22
C ARG A 229 -15.04 0.76 23.79
N ALA A 230 -15.12 -0.46 23.29
CA ALA A 230 -16.03 -1.49 23.80
C ALA A 230 -15.51 -2.23 25.06
N GLY A 231 -14.33 -1.85 25.60
CA GLY A 231 -13.71 -2.50 26.75
C GLY A 231 -13.22 -3.94 26.50
N LYS A 232 -13.17 -4.38 25.25
CA LYS A 232 -12.71 -5.72 24.87
C LYS A 232 -11.20 -5.85 24.74
N LEU A 233 -10.52 -4.73 24.54
CA LEU A 233 -9.07 -4.62 24.54
C LEU A 233 -8.65 -3.48 25.47
N GLN A 234 -7.50 -3.63 26.11
CA GLN A 234 -6.79 -2.53 26.74
C GLN A 234 -5.65 -2.06 25.84
N VAL A 235 -5.53 -0.75 25.67
CA VAL A 235 -4.43 -0.13 24.93
C VAL A 235 -3.43 0.42 25.93
N LEU A 236 -2.17 -0.01 25.86
CA LEU A 236 -1.11 0.43 26.76
C LEU A 236 -0.26 1.57 26.19
N ALA A 237 -0.09 1.58 24.87
CA ALA A 237 0.70 2.59 24.18
C ALA A 237 0.34 2.64 22.69
N THR A 238 0.79 3.70 22.02
CA THR A 238 0.66 3.87 20.56
C THR A 238 2.03 4.06 19.93
N THR A 239 2.17 3.69 18.65
CA THR A 239 3.44 3.76 17.94
C THR A 239 3.95 5.19 17.75
N SER A 240 3.05 6.17 17.70
CA SER A 240 3.40 7.58 17.59
C SER A 240 2.55 8.48 18.48
N PRO A 241 2.99 9.72 18.78
CA PRO A 241 2.20 10.69 19.55
C PRO A 241 0.84 11.03 18.92
N ALA A 242 0.70 10.86 17.60
CA ALA A 242 -0.58 11.09 16.90
C ALA A 242 -1.69 10.16 17.39
N GLY A 243 -1.36 9.00 17.96
CA GLY A 243 -2.33 8.05 18.51
C GLY A 243 -3.19 8.62 19.63
N ALA A 244 -2.67 9.55 20.42
CA ALA A 244 -3.42 10.24 21.48
C ALA A 244 -4.62 11.04 20.97
N ARG A 245 -4.65 11.40 19.69
CA ARG A 245 -5.80 12.10 19.05
C ARG A 245 -7.02 11.18 18.94
N PHE A 246 -6.82 9.88 18.83
CA PHE A 246 -7.87 8.88 18.68
C PHE A 246 -8.28 8.24 20.00
N LEU A 247 -7.33 8.09 20.91
CA LEU A 247 -7.50 7.59 22.29
C LEU A 247 -6.77 8.51 23.25
N PRO A 248 -7.46 9.56 23.77
CA PRO A 248 -6.87 10.51 24.72
C PRO A 248 -6.32 9.78 25.97
N GLY A 249 -5.15 10.23 26.43
CA GLY A 249 -4.49 9.66 27.62
C GLY A 249 -3.57 8.46 27.32
N ILE A 250 -3.58 7.90 26.11
CA ILE A 250 -2.66 6.83 25.75
C ILE A 250 -1.31 7.43 25.30
N PRO A 251 -0.19 7.12 25.98
CA PRO A 251 1.13 7.62 25.63
C PRO A 251 1.68 6.93 24.38
N SER A 252 2.65 7.57 23.70
CA SER A 252 3.46 6.83 22.73
C SER A 252 4.39 5.83 23.44
N ILE A 253 4.83 4.80 22.71
CA ILE A 253 5.76 3.78 23.22
C ILE A 253 7.03 4.43 23.77
N ALA A 254 7.56 5.46 23.08
CA ALA A 254 8.72 6.21 23.55
C ALA A 254 8.45 6.90 24.89
N GLN A 255 7.29 7.56 25.05
CA GLN A 255 6.87 8.21 26.31
C GLN A 255 6.56 7.18 27.40
N ALA A 256 6.09 6.00 27.03
CA ALA A 256 5.73 4.93 27.95
C ALA A 256 6.93 4.12 28.49
N GLY A 257 8.16 4.49 28.13
CA GLY A 257 9.37 3.90 28.71
C GLY A 257 10.23 3.08 27.75
N VAL A 258 10.01 3.20 26.42
CA VAL A 258 10.86 2.59 25.38
C VAL A 258 11.38 3.71 24.46
N PRO A 259 12.35 4.49 24.90
CA PRO A 259 12.89 5.62 24.15
C PRO A 259 13.51 5.15 22.83
N GLY A 260 13.47 6.00 21.81
CA GLY A 260 14.01 5.70 20.47
C GLY A 260 13.07 4.86 19.60
N TYR A 261 11.90 4.49 20.10
CA TYR A 261 10.89 3.83 19.28
C TYR A 261 10.08 4.85 18.45
N GLU A 262 9.98 4.58 17.16
CA GLU A 262 9.11 5.31 16.22
C GLU A 262 8.48 4.35 15.22
N GLY A 263 7.24 4.60 14.83
CA GLY A 263 6.58 3.82 13.80
C GLY A 263 5.12 4.24 13.58
N ASP A 264 4.71 4.24 12.32
CA ASP A 264 3.31 4.42 11.91
C ASP A 264 2.99 3.46 10.78
N ASP A 265 1.74 3.04 10.71
CA ASP A 265 1.22 2.34 9.55
C ASP A 265 0.72 3.33 8.51
N TRP A 266 0.96 3.01 7.26
CA TRP A 266 0.37 3.69 6.13
C TRP A 266 -0.38 2.70 5.26
N PHE A 267 -1.36 3.20 4.51
CA PHE A 267 -2.18 2.45 3.56
C PHE A 267 -2.12 3.12 2.21
N GLY A 268 -2.04 2.33 1.14
CA GLY A 268 -1.96 2.87 -0.19
C GLY A 268 -2.29 1.87 -1.27
N VAL A 269 -2.31 2.34 -2.50
CA VAL A 269 -2.68 1.57 -3.70
C VAL A 269 -1.50 1.54 -4.66
N PHE A 270 -1.27 0.35 -5.20
CA PHE A 270 -0.34 0.07 -6.30
C PHE A 270 -1.09 -0.51 -7.50
N ALA A 271 -0.41 -0.51 -8.62
CA ALA A 271 -0.83 -1.18 -9.86
C ALA A 271 0.32 -2.04 -10.38
N PRO A 272 0.09 -2.98 -11.33
CA PRO A 272 1.15 -3.65 -12.08
C PRO A 272 2.12 -2.65 -12.73
N ALA A 273 3.42 -2.95 -12.76
CA ALA A 273 4.50 -2.00 -13.10
C ALA A 273 4.28 -1.19 -14.39
N ALA A 274 3.77 -1.81 -15.44
CA ALA A 274 3.57 -1.17 -16.74
C ALA A 274 2.24 -0.38 -16.85
N THR A 275 1.50 -0.19 -15.75
CA THR A 275 0.24 0.57 -15.79
C THR A 275 0.50 2.03 -16.18
N PRO A 276 -0.16 2.54 -17.24
CA PRO A 276 0.06 3.88 -17.75
C PRO A 276 -0.09 4.97 -16.68
N LEU A 277 0.77 5.98 -16.74
CA LEU A 277 0.77 7.09 -15.78
C LEU A 277 -0.59 7.80 -15.73
N ALA A 278 -1.24 8.01 -16.88
CA ALA A 278 -2.55 8.65 -16.95
C ALA A 278 -3.64 7.90 -16.14
N ILE A 279 -3.62 6.57 -16.14
CA ILE A 279 -4.51 5.74 -15.32
C ILE A 279 -4.23 5.95 -13.84
N ARG A 280 -2.96 5.91 -13.45
CA ARG A 280 -2.53 6.06 -12.05
C ARG A 280 -2.84 7.45 -11.51
N GLU A 281 -2.57 8.49 -12.29
CA GLU A 281 -2.90 9.88 -11.92
C GLU A 281 -4.41 10.08 -11.79
N ARG A 282 -5.20 9.54 -12.71
CA ARG A 282 -6.65 9.62 -12.63
C ARG A 282 -7.18 8.91 -11.40
N MET A 283 -6.75 7.68 -11.11
CA MET A 283 -7.10 6.93 -9.89
C MET A 283 -6.69 7.69 -8.63
N SER A 284 -5.44 8.18 -8.57
CA SER A 284 -4.90 8.97 -7.46
C SER A 284 -5.72 10.24 -7.19
N LYS A 285 -6.06 10.98 -8.24
CA LYS A 285 -6.87 12.20 -8.14
C LYS A 285 -8.27 11.92 -7.62
N ASP A 286 -8.90 10.86 -8.09
CA ASP A 286 -10.26 10.52 -7.68
C ASP A 286 -10.26 9.92 -6.26
N MET A 287 -9.25 9.13 -5.88
CA MET A 287 -9.03 8.75 -4.48
C MET A 287 -8.87 9.97 -3.57
N ALA A 288 -8.07 10.95 -3.96
CA ALA A 288 -7.87 12.17 -3.17
C ALA A 288 -9.18 12.96 -2.96
N ARG A 289 -10.06 13.01 -3.98
CA ARG A 289 -11.40 13.61 -3.87
C ARG A 289 -12.27 12.86 -2.87
N VAL A 290 -12.30 11.54 -2.94
CA VAL A 290 -13.04 10.68 -1.99
C VAL A 290 -12.53 10.90 -0.57
N LEU A 291 -11.22 10.91 -0.37
CA LEU A 291 -10.58 11.09 0.93
C LEU A 291 -10.81 12.50 1.52
N ALA A 292 -11.17 13.48 0.68
CA ALA A 292 -11.52 14.83 1.12
C ALA A 292 -12.98 14.97 1.56
N LEU A 293 -13.86 14.00 1.27
CA LEU A 293 -15.26 14.02 1.67
C LEU A 293 -15.39 14.05 3.20
N PRO A 294 -16.22 14.95 3.77
CA PRO A 294 -16.38 15.05 5.23
C PRO A 294 -16.73 13.72 5.90
N GLU A 295 -17.69 12.99 5.35
CA GLU A 295 -18.13 11.68 5.87
C GLU A 295 -17.04 10.61 5.80
N VAL A 296 -16.16 10.63 4.79
CA VAL A 296 -15.03 9.72 4.69
C VAL A 296 -13.97 10.07 5.74
N ARG A 297 -13.66 11.35 5.90
CA ARG A 297 -12.71 11.84 6.90
C ARG A 297 -13.16 11.49 8.31
N GLU A 298 -14.42 11.76 8.62
CA GLU A 298 -15.02 11.43 9.92
C GLU A 298 -15.00 9.92 10.18
N ARG A 299 -15.37 9.12 9.16
CA ARG A 299 -15.37 7.67 9.29
C ARG A 299 -13.96 7.11 9.51
N LEU A 300 -12.96 7.60 8.77
CA LEU A 300 -11.56 7.20 8.99
C LEU A 300 -11.06 7.63 10.37
N PHE A 301 -11.36 8.85 10.79
CA PHE A 301 -10.98 9.34 12.13
C PHE A 301 -11.60 8.48 13.24
N THR A 302 -12.88 8.14 13.14
CA THR A 302 -13.57 7.26 14.10
C THR A 302 -12.88 5.88 14.21
N LEU A 303 -12.27 5.43 13.12
CA LEU A 303 -11.52 4.18 13.04
C LEU A 303 -10.04 4.33 13.42
N GLY A 304 -9.59 5.53 13.80
CA GLY A 304 -8.19 5.77 14.17
C GLY A 304 -7.24 5.89 12.99
N ALA A 305 -7.74 6.34 11.86
CA ALA A 305 -6.93 6.63 10.67
C ALA A 305 -7.16 8.06 10.17
N GLU A 306 -6.14 8.67 9.61
CA GLU A 306 -6.22 9.99 8.96
C GLU A 306 -6.08 9.83 7.45
N PRO A 307 -6.92 10.52 6.67
CA PRO A 307 -6.74 10.58 5.22
C PRO A 307 -5.35 11.12 4.87
N ALA A 308 -4.67 10.41 3.98
CA ALA A 308 -3.41 10.87 3.40
C ALA A 308 -3.46 10.59 1.90
N SER A 309 -3.29 11.64 1.10
CA SER A 309 -3.24 11.49 -0.35
C SER A 309 -1.89 11.95 -0.89
N SER A 310 -1.40 11.30 -1.90
CA SER A 310 -0.18 11.69 -2.59
C SER A 310 -0.24 11.35 -4.06
N ALA A 311 0.37 12.17 -4.92
CA ALA A 311 0.55 11.87 -6.33
C ALA A 311 1.46 10.63 -6.50
N PRO A 312 1.32 9.87 -7.60
CA PRO A 312 2.06 8.65 -7.86
C PRO A 312 3.56 8.74 -7.59
N ALA A 313 4.24 9.72 -8.19
CA ALA A 313 5.70 9.89 -8.03
C ALA A 313 6.12 10.15 -6.58
N ARG A 314 5.36 10.96 -5.83
CA ARG A 314 5.64 11.21 -4.42
C ARG A 314 5.45 9.96 -3.57
N TYR A 315 4.42 9.17 -3.89
CA TYR A 315 4.15 7.91 -3.19
C TYR A 315 5.25 6.87 -3.44
N GLU A 316 5.72 6.74 -4.69
CA GLU A 316 6.84 5.86 -5.04
C GLU A 316 8.13 6.23 -4.30
N ALA A 317 8.46 7.53 -4.25
CA ALA A 317 9.61 8.02 -3.49
C ALA A 317 9.50 7.73 -2.00
N PHE A 318 8.31 7.95 -1.41
CA PHE A 318 8.01 7.63 -0.01
C PHE A 318 8.21 6.14 0.27
N VAL A 319 7.67 5.26 -0.57
CA VAL A 319 7.78 3.79 -0.37
C VAL A 319 9.24 3.32 -0.48
N LYS A 320 10.00 3.85 -1.44
CA LYS A 320 11.42 3.55 -1.59
C LYS A 320 12.22 3.92 -0.34
N ASP A 321 11.99 5.11 0.20
CA ASP A 321 12.64 5.57 1.43
C ASP A 321 12.18 4.72 2.64
N TYR A 322 10.90 4.39 2.73
CA TYR A 322 10.36 3.54 3.79
C TYR A 322 11.00 2.15 3.80
N VAL A 323 11.17 1.50 2.63
CA VAL A 323 11.87 0.21 2.51
C VAL A 323 13.31 0.32 3.01
N ALA A 324 14.04 1.38 2.62
CA ALA A 324 15.43 1.57 3.03
C ALA A 324 15.57 1.76 4.55
N ARG A 325 14.72 2.60 5.16
CA ARG A 325 14.69 2.82 6.62
C ARG A 325 14.30 1.55 7.39
N THR A 326 13.30 0.83 6.89
CA THR A 326 12.85 -0.43 7.50
C THR A 326 13.95 -1.48 7.48
N ARG A 327 14.70 -1.62 6.39
CA ARG A 327 15.84 -2.53 6.31
C ARG A 327 16.89 -2.20 7.36
N LYS A 328 17.26 -0.91 7.46
CA LYS A 328 18.23 -0.46 8.47
C LYS A 328 17.76 -0.76 9.90
N LEU A 329 16.48 -0.57 10.19
CA LEU A 329 15.91 -0.90 11.50
C LEU A 329 15.94 -2.41 11.76
N ALA A 330 15.49 -3.22 10.80
CA ALA A 330 15.47 -4.68 10.93
C ALA A 330 16.86 -5.25 11.20
N ASP A 331 17.88 -4.75 10.50
CA ASP A 331 19.27 -5.13 10.73
C ASP A 331 19.73 -4.75 12.15
N ALA A 332 19.36 -3.56 12.64
CA ALA A 332 19.73 -3.09 13.97
C ALA A 332 19.10 -3.90 15.10
N ILE A 333 17.86 -4.39 14.92
CA ILE A 333 17.14 -5.20 15.93
C ILE A 333 17.31 -6.71 15.74
N GLY A 334 18.15 -7.13 14.80
CA GLY A 334 18.51 -8.54 14.58
C GLY A 334 17.42 -9.38 13.89
N ILE A 335 16.43 -8.76 13.25
CA ILE A 335 15.50 -9.49 12.38
C ILE A 335 16.26 -9.87 11.11
N LYS A 336 16.71 -11.12 11.05
CA LYS A 336 17.40 -11.63 9.86
C LYS A 336 16.42 -11.81 8.70
N PRO A 337 16.84 -11.50 7.46
CA PRO A 337 16.10 -11.90 6.27
C PRO A 337 15.92 -13.42 6.29
N GLN A 338 14.70 -13.88 6.13
CA GLN A 338 14.37 -15.30 6.00
C GLN A 338 14.60 -15.77 4.57
#